data_de8acfaf34dbd16254cdda50dea2be20
#
_entry.id   de8acfaf34dbd16254cdda50dea2be20
#
_cell.length_a   1.000
_cell.length_b   1.000
_cell.length_c   1.000
_cell.angle_alpha   90.00
_cell.angle_beta   90.00
_cell.angle_gamma   90.00
#
_symmetry.space_group_name_H-M   'P 1'
#
loop_
_entity.id
_entity.type
_entity.pdbx_description
1 polymer ?
#
loop_
_entity_poly.entity_id
_entity_poly.type
_entity_poly.pdbx_seq_one_letter_code
_entity_poly.pdbx_strand_id
1 'polypeptide(L)' 'MAHRLDIGDVIDMLEESAMLRRPVQVRLQDGRSFEDRVQEIVKWEGADHVVFKDHELTPISNIHTIQRGWPPEMTYAGKR' A
#
# COMPACT_ATOMS: atom_id res chain seq x y z
N MET A 1 12.11 14.34 8.59
CA MET A 1 11.15 14.07 9.62
C MET A 1 10.24 12.93 9.25
N ALA A 2 10.03 12.05 10.17
CA ALA A 2 9.17 10.93 9.92
C ALA A 2 7.73 11.33 10.09
N HIS A 3 6.90 10.90 9.18
CA HIS A 3 5.49 11.12 9.27
C HIS A 3 4.82 9.89 9.81
N ARG A 4 3.92 10.12 10.73
CA ARG A 4 3.05 9.07 11.15
C ARG A 4 1.83 9.11 10.24
N LEU A 5 1.59 8.04 9.54
CA LEU A 5 0.44 7.98 8.64
C LEU A 5 -0.82 7.67 9.42
N ASP A 6 -1.85 8.43 9.17
CA ASP A 6 -3.18 8.10 9.67
C ASP A 6 -3.74 6.94 8.88
N ILE A 7 -4.65 6.21 9.50
CA ILE A 7 -5.32 5.14 8.77
C ILE A 7 -6.04 5.67 7.54
N GLY A 8 -6.63 6.86 7.64
CA GLY A 8 -7.28 7.46 6.49
C GLY A 8 -6.32 7.68 5.33
N ASP A 9 -5.11 8.16 5.63
CA ASP A 9 -4.12 8.38 4.59
C ASP A 9 -3.68 7.06 3.96
N VAL A 10 -3.53 6.03 4.77
CA VAL A 10 -3.15 4.72 4.27
C VAL A 10 -4.24 4.18 3.35
N ILE A 11 -5.49 4.28 3.76
CA ILE A 11 -6.59 3.80 2.94
C ILE A 11 -6.65 4.56 1.63
N ASP A 12 -6.49 5.89 1.67
CA ASP A 12 -6.52 6.69 0.46
C ASP A 12 -5.42 6.25 -0.51
N MET A 13 -4.21 6.03 0.00
CA MET A 13 -3.12 5.59 -0.84
C MET A 13 -3.38 4.21 -1.43
N LEU A 14 -3.95 3.31 -0.63
CA LEU A 14 -4.24 1.97 -1.10
C LEU A 14 -5.32 2.00 -2.17
N GLU A 15 -6.36 2.82 -1.97
CA GLU A 15 -7.42 2.93 -2.95
C GLU A 15 -6.92 3.54 -4.24
N GLU A 16 -6.09 4.56 -4.15
CA GLU A 16 -5.50 5.16 -5.33
C GLU A 16 -4.66 4.14 -6.08
N SER A 17 -3.86 3.37 -5.35
CA SER A 17 -3.00 2.36 -5.97
C SER A 17 -3.83 1.30 -6.66
N ALA A 18 -4.93 0.90 -6.06
CA ALA A 18 -5.81 -0.08 -6.67
C ALA A 18 -6.43 0.47 -7.94
N MET A 19 -6.89 1.71 -7.91
CA MET A 19 -7.51 2.33 -9.06
C MET A 19 -6.52 2.47 -10.20
N LEU A 20 -5.29 2.84 -9.90
CA LEU A 20 -4.26 3.03 -10.92
C LEU A 20 -3.55 1.74 -11.28
N ARG A 21 -3.80 0.67 -10.57
CA ARG A 21 -3.16 -0.63 -10.80
C ARG A 21 -1.65 -0.53 -10.71
N ARG A 22 -1.19 0.22 -9.71
CA ARG A 22 0.23 0.44 -9.51
C ARG A 22 0.69 -0.30 -8.28
N PRO A 23 1.95 -0.74 -8.26
CA PRO A 23 2.45 -1.48 -7.11
C PRO A 23 2.73 -0.56 -5.93
N VAL A 24 2.71 -1.14 -4.74
CA VAL A 24 3.11 -0.46 -3.52
C VAL A 24 4.14 -1.31 -2.82
N GLN A 25 5.00 -0.63 -2.05
CA GLN A 25 5.95 -1.28 -1.17
C GLN A 25 5.32 -1.34 0.21
N VAL A 26 5.22 -2.51 0.77
CA VAL A 26 4.54 -2.73 2.05
C VAL A 26 5.54 -3.31 3.04
N ARG A 27 5.59 -2.73 4.23
CA ARG A 27 6.32 -3.33 5.34
C ARG A 27 5.32 -3.65 6.43
N LEU A 28 5.35 -4.87 6.90
CA LEU A 28 4.45 -5.33 7.95
C LEU A 28 5.06 -5.11 9.32
N GLN A 29 4.21 -5.20 10.36
CA GLN A 29 4.67 -4.97 11.72
C GLN A 29 5.71 -5.99 12.16
N ASP A 30 5.71 -7.18 11.57
CA ASP A 30 6.68 -8.20 11.93
C ASP A 30 8.00 -8.06 11.18
N GLY A 31 8.15 -7.00 10.38
CA GLY A 31 9.41 -6.75 9.67
C GLY A 31 9.46 -7.27 8.25
N ARG A 32 8.50 -8.10 7.85
CA ARG A 32 8.48 -8.57 6.47
C ARG A 32 8.09 -7.41 5.56
N SER A 33 8.61 -7.45 4.34
CA SER A 33 8.25 -6.43 3.37
C SER A 33 8.13 -7.08 2.00
N PHE A 34 7.29 -6.46 1.17
CA PHE A 34 7.08 -6.98 -0.19
C PHE A 34 6.54 -5.86 -1.06
N GLU A 35 6.55 -6.11 -2.35
CA GLU A 35 5.93 -5.23 -3.32
C GLU A 35 4.79 -5.98 -3.98
N ASP A 36 3.64 -5.34 -4.10
CA ASP A 36 2.48 -5.99 -4.71
C ASP A 36 1.49 -4.93 -5.13
N ARG A 37 0.48 -5.35 -5.85
CA ARG A 37 -0.60 -4.49 -6.27
C ARG A 37 -1.80 -4.69 -5.35
N VAL A 38 -2.44 -3.58 -5.01
CA VAL A 38 -3.65 -3.63 -4.22
C VAL A 38 -4.82 -3.86 -5.16
N GLN A 39 -5.63 -4.85 -4.85
CA GLN A 39 -6.83 -5.11 -5.63
C GLN A 39 -8.04 -4.40 -5.07
N GLU A 40 -8.20 -4.44 -3.76
CA GLU A 40 -9.29 -3.71 -3.13
C GLU A 40 -9.09 -3.68 -1.62
N ILE A 41 -9.89 -2.84 -0.97
CA ILE A 41 -9.94 -2.77 0.48
C ILE A 41 -11.29 -3.32 0.87
N VAL A 42 -11.30 -4.27 1.80
CA VAL A 42 -12.54 -4.88 2.25
C VAL A 42 -12.64 -4.80 3.76
N LYS A 43 -13.85 -4.78 4.26
CA LYS A 43 -14.06 -4.88 5.69
C LYS A 43 -14.43 -6.30 6.02
N TRP A 44 -13.68 -6.88 6.94
CA TRP A 44 -13.89 -8.27 7.33
C TRP A 44 -13.74 -8.36 8.83
N GLU A 45 -14.75 -8.92 9.47
CA GLU A 45 -14.80 -9.05 10.92
C GLU A 45 -14.56 -7.72 11.62
N GLY A 46 -15.14 -6.67 11.05
CA GLY A 46 -15.08 -5.36 11.68
C GLY A 46 -13.78 -4.58 11.44
N ALA A 47 -12.86 -5.11 10.67
CA ALA A 47 -11.59 -4.45 10.42
C ALA A 47 -11.33 -4.33 8.93
N ASP A 48 -10.65 -3.25 8.55
CA ASP A 48 -10.27 -3.04 7.16
C ASP A 48 -9.10 -3.92 6.79
N HIS A 49 -9.19 -4.56 5.64
CA HIS A 49 -8.16 -5.45 5.13
C HIS A 49 -7.83 -5.08 3.71
N VAL A 50 -6.60 -5.36 3.31
CA VAL A 50 -6.15 -5.13 1.94
C VAL A 50 -6.11 -6.46 1.22
N VAL A 51 -6.73 -6.51 0.04
CA VAL A 51 -6.62 -7.65 -0.86
C VAL A 51 -5.50 -7.34 -1.84
N PHE A 52 -4.42 -8.10 -1.75
CA PHE A 52 -3.29 -7.97 -2.66
C PHE A 52 -3.43 -8.96 -3.80
N LYS A 53 -2.71 -8.68 -4.89
CA LYS A 53 -2.76 -9.56 -6.04
C LYS A 53 -2.10 -10.90 -5.76
N ASP A 54 -0.92 -10.86 -5.15
CA ASP A 54 -0.12 -12.07 -4.99
C ASP A 54 0.17 -12.43 -3.54
N HIS A 55 -0.38 -11.69 -2.60
CA HIS A 55 -0.15 -11.94 -1.18
C HIS A 55 -1.48 -12.09 -0.48
N GLU A 56 -1.42 -12.62 0.72
CA GLU A 56 -2.62 -12.94 1.46
C GLU A 56 -3.34 -11.70 1.94
N LEU A 57 -4.60 -11.88 2.28
CA LEU A 57 -5.40 -10.83 2.87
C LEU A 57 -4.71 -10.30 4.12
N THR A 58 -4.54 -8.99 4.19
CA THR A 58 -3.73 -8.36 5.22
C THR A 58 -4.51 -7.30 5.95
N PRO A 59 -4.66 -7.42 7.29
CA PRO A 59 -5.30 -6.34 8.04
C PRO A 59 -4.47 -5.06 7.95
N ILE A 60 -5.14 -3.93 7.81
CA ILE A 60 -4.41 -2.67 7.74
C ILE A 60 -3.62 -2.44 9.02
N SER A 61 -4.13 -2.91 10.16
CA SER A 61 -3.42 -2.77 11.42
C SER A 61 -2.08 -3.50 11.45
N ASN A 62 -1.88 -4.46 10.55
CA ASN A 62 -0.62 -5.19 10.45
C ASN A 62 0.40 -4.50 9.56
N ILE A 63 0.03 -3.42 8.92
CA ILE A 63 0.92 -2.69 8.03
C ILE A 63 1.66 -1.63 8.84
N HIS A 64 2.99 -1.69 8.77
CA HIS A 64 3.83 -0.70 9.46
C HIS A 64 4.02 0.53 8.58
N THR A 65 4.41 0.33 7.33
CA THR A 65 4.57 1.43 6.40
C THR A 65 4.12 0.98 5.02
N ILE A 66 3.72 1.95 4.23
CA ILE A 66 3.37 1.70 2.85
C ILE A 66 3.86 2.90 2.04
N GLN A 67 4.42 2.62 0.88
CA GLN A 67 4.84 3.69 -0.02
C GLN A 67 4.58 3.24 -1.44
N ARG A 68 4.47 4.23 -2.30
CA ARG A 68 4.28 3.93 -3.71
C ARG A 68 5.50 3.20 -4.23
N GLY A 69 5.24 2.12 -4.94
CA GLY A 69 6.31 1.33 -5.50
C GLY A 69 6.84 1.87 -6.81
N TRP A 70 6.21 2.92 -7.32
CA TRP A 70 6.65 3.53 -8.57
C TRP A 70 7.13 4.94 -8.28
N PRO A 71 8.24 5.33 -8.88
CA PRO A 71 8.69 6.70 -8.70
C PRO A 71 7.88 7.61 -9.58
N PRO A 72 7.35 8.64 -9.01
CA PRO A 72 6.54 9.56 -9.80
C PRO A 72 7.36 10.33 -10.79
N GLU A 73 8.63 10.45 -10.53
CA GLU A 73 9.45 11.29 -11.34
C GLU A 73 10.37 10.55 -12.22
N MET A 74 10.38 9.45 -12.20
CA MET A 74 11.33 8.83 -12.99
C MET A 74 11.25 9.09 -14.30
N THR A 75 11.04 9.57 -13.38
CA THR A 75 10.92 9.83 -13.94
C THR A 75 11.33 10.32 -14.64
N TYR A 76 11.53 10.37 -14.39
CA TYR A 76 11.68 10.73 -15.00
C TYR A 76 12.20 10.89 -15.51
N ALA A 77 12.53 10.85 -15.76
CA ALA A 77 12.98 10.97 -16.17
C ALA A 77 13.19 11.06 -16.95
N GLY A 78 13.18 11.21 -17.13
CA GLY A 78 13.31 11.34 -17.87
C GLY A 78 13.40 11.64 -18.67
N LYS A 79 13.33 11.56 -18.64
CA LYS A 79 13.21 11.82 -19.21
C LYS A 79 13.29 12.12 -19.71
N ARG A 80 13.34 12.22 -19.98
CA ARG A 80 13.24 12.39 -20.29
C ARG A 80 13.38 12.44 -20.55
#